data_6b1d68990951ae21f950ef91ca1f3906
#
_entry.id   6b1d68990951ae21f950ef91ca1f3906
#
_cell.length_a   1.000
_cell.length_b   1.000
_cell.length_c   1.000
_cell.angle_alpha   90.00
_cell.angle_beta   90.00
_cell.angle_gamma   90.00
#
_symmetry.space_group_name_H-M   'P 1'
#
loop_
_entity.id
_entity.type
_entity.pdbx_description
1 polymer ?
#
loop_
_entity_poly.entity_id
_entity_poly.type
_entity_poly.pdbx_seq_one_letter_code
_entity_poly.pdbx_strand_id
1 'polypeptide(L)'
;SLLRQGDTILVMENPDLLRSIEDQRDDWEKQLITYREKEIEMEQKSLNLQQQALQTDYDLNRLRKSFALDKEEYRMGIKSKAQLEVSEDEYNYKVKNAHLQRESLRHDSAVTVIRKDLIRNDRERERKKYERACERLGNLVVKAPVAGQLSFVKVTPGQQVASGESIAEIKVLDQYKVHTSLSEYYIDR
;
A
#
# COMPACT_ATOMS: atom_id res chain seq x y z
N SER A 1 28.04 23.95 26.49
CA SER A 1 26.83 24.76 26.18
C SER A 1 25.59 24.02 26.67
N LEU A 2 24.54 24.81 27.04
CA LEU A 2 23.23 24.24 27.35
C LEU A 2 22.49 23.92 26.05
N LEU A 3 21.96 22.71 25.94
CA LEU A 3 21.16 22.24 24.81
C LEU A 3 19.71 21.98 25.25
N ARG A 4 18.77 22.25 24.37
CA ARG A 4 17.39 21.78 24.49
C ARG A 4 17.23 20.48 23.72
N GLN A 5 16.23 19.70 24.07
CA GLN A 5 15.86 18.52 23.30
C GLN A 5 15.57 18.92 21.83
N GLY A 6 16.23 18.22 20.89
CA GLY A 6 16.11 18.50 19.46
C GLY A 6 17.15 19.45 18.88
N ASP A 7 17.96 20.13 19.70
CA ASP A 7 19.03 21.00 19.21
C ASP A 7 20.08 20.19 18.43
N THR A 8 20.56 20.74 17.32
CA THR A 8 21.59 20.09 16.49
C THR A 8 22.95 20.17 17.17
N ILE A 9 23.60 19.04 17.37
CA ILE A 9 24.95 18.93 17.92
C ILE A 9 26.00 18.99 16.82
N LEU A 10 25.81 18.18 15.77
CA LEU A 10 26.68 18.14 14.59
C LEU A 10 25.92 17.58 13.38
N VAL A 11 26.48 17.79 12.20
CA VAL A 11 25.99 17.24 10.93
C VAL A 11 27.08 16.36 10.36
N MET A 12 26.72 15.14 9.97
CA MET A 12 27.60 14.18 9.28
C MET A 12 27.34 14.24 7.78
N GLU A 13 28.36 14.00 6.98
CA GLU A 13 28.23 13.85 5.54
C GLU A 13 28.50 12.40 5.16
N ASN A 14 27.65 11.83 4.31
CA ASN A 14 27.84 10.50 3.76
C ASN A 14 27.44 10.51 2.27
N PRO A 15 28.41 10.77 1.36
CA PRO A 15 28.14 10.84 -0.07
C PRO A 15 27.61 9.53 -0.66
N ASP A 16 28.03 8.38 -0.15
CA ASP A 16 27.58 7.08 -0.63
C ASP A 16 26.11 6.82 -0.25
N LEU A 17 25.73 7.24 0.95
CA LEU A 17 24.32 7.19 1.37
C LEU A 17 23.45 8.11 0.52
N LEU A 18 23.92 9.32 0.21
CA LEU A 18 23.19 10.26 -0.65
C LEU A 18 22.94 9.65 -2.04
N ARG A 19 23.99 9.11 -2.70
CA ARG A 19 23.86 8.45 -4.01
C ARG A 19 22.89 7.26 -3.92
N SER A 20 23.02 6.42 -2.90
CA SER A 20 22.13 5.27 -2.71
C SER A 20 20.65 5.68 -2.57
N ILE A 21 20.36 6.83 -1.98
CA ILE A 21 18.99 7.33 -1.83
C ILE A 21 18.50 7.97 -3.13
N GLU A 22 19.38 8.63 -3.89
CA GLU A 22 19.06 9.13 -5.24
C GLU A 22 18.70 7.97 -6.17
N ASP A 23 19.49 6.89 -6.19
CA ASP A 23 19.20 5.69 -6.96
C ASP A 23 17.84 5.06 -6.54
N GLN A 24 17.57 4.98 -5.23
CA GLN A 24 16.31 4.46 -4.72
C GLN A 24 15.12 5.36 -5.06
N ARG A 25 15.31 6.68 -5.12
CA ARG A 25 14.28 7.61 -5.60
C ARG A 25 13.94 7.36 -7.06
N ASP A 26 14.97 7.27 -7.91
CA ASP A 26 14.81 7.05 -9.34
C ASP A 26 14.12 5.70 -9.62
N ASP A 27 14.48 4.66 -8.87
CA ASP A 27 13.81 3.36 -8.94
C ASP A 27 12.34 3.44 -8.49
N TRP A 28 12.06 4.17 -7.40
CA TRP A 28 10.70 4.39 -6.94
C TRP A 28 9.86 5.14 -7.98
N GLU A 29 10.40 6.20 -8.61
CA GLU A 29 9.71 6.96 -9.64
C GLU A 29 9.37 6.10 -10.86
N LYS A 30 10.31 5.25 -11.33
CA LYS A 30 10.06 4.28 -12.40
C LYS A 30 8.97 3.28 -12.04
N GLN A 31 9.04 2.73 -10.82
CA GLN A 31 8.02 1.78 -10.35
C GLN A 31 6.65 2.43 -10.18
N LEU A 32 6.59 3.69 -9.76
CA LEU A 32 5.34 4.43 -9.64
C LEU A 32 4.61 4.54 -10.97
N ILE A 33 5.33 4.76 -12.08
CA ILE A 33 4.76 4.77 -13.43
C ILE A 33 4.18 3.39 -13.75
N THR A 34 4.94 2.32 -13.52
CA THR A 34 4.49 0.94 -13.75
C THR A 34 3.24 0.58 -12.93
N TYR A 35 3.15 1.02 -11.67
CA TYR A 35 1.95 0.81 -10.86
C TYR A 35 0.74 1.57 -11.41
N ARG A 36 0.93 2.80 -11.88
CA ARG A 36 -0.15 3.57 -12.52
C ARG A 36 -0.67 2.89 -13.79
N GLU A 37 0.23 2.39 -14.64
CA GLU A 37 -0.15 1.63 -15.84
C GLU A 37 -0.97 0.40 -15.49
N LYS A 38 -0.55 -0.38 -14.49
CA LYS A 38 -1.30 -1.55 -14.01
C LYS A 38 -2.67 -1.16 -13.41
N GLU A 39 -2.75 -0.05 -12.69
CA GLU A 39 -4.01 0.45 -12.14
C GLU A 39 -4.99 0.83 -13.26
N ILE A 40 -4.51 1.52 -14.32
CA ILE A 40 -5.31 1.87 -15.50
C ILE A 40 -5.78 0.62 -16.24
N GLU A 41 -4.89 -0.37 -16.45
CA GLU A 41 -5.25 -1.64 -17.08
C GLU A 41 -6.37 -2.37 -16.30
N MET A 42 -6.27 -2.42 -14.98
CA MET A 42 -7.31 -3.04 -14.14
C MET A 42 -8.61 -2.25 -14.14
N GLU A 43 -8.55 -0.92 -14.29
CA GLU A 43 -9.73 -0.06 -14.44
C GLU A 43 -10.45 -0.36 -15.75
N GLN A 44 -9.71 -0.39 -16.86
CA GLN A 44 -10.26 -0.74 -18.18
C GLN A 44 -10.88 -2.13 -18.16
N LYS A 45 -10.21 -3.10 -17.54
CA LYS A 45 -10.76 -4.46 -17.39
C LYS A 45 -12.06 -4.46 -16.59
N SER A 46 -12.13 -3.70 -15.52
CA SER A 46 -13.36 -3.56 -14.71
C SER A 46 -14.53 -2.99 -15.52
N LEU A 47 -14.28 -1.95 -16.31
CA LEU A 47 -15.29 -1.35 -17.20
C LEU A 47 -15.77 -2.32 -18.29
N ASN A 48 -14.83 -3.07 -18.89
CA ASN A 48 -15.18 -4.10 -19.88
C ASN A 48 -16.08 -5.20 -19.28
N LEU A 49 -15.77 -5.67 -18.08
CA LEU A 49 -16.59 -6.68 -17.39
C LEU A 49 -17.99 -6.14 -17.08
N GLN A 50 -18.11 -4.88 -16.66
CA GLN A 50 -19.40 -4.22 -16.44
C GLN A 50 -20.21 -4.11 -17.73
N GLN A 51 -19.58 -3.72 -18.84
CA GLN A 51 -20.23 -3.64 -20.15
C GLN A 51 -20.75 -5.01 -20.61
N GLN A 52 -19.95 -6.07 -20.46
CA GLN A 52 -20.36 -7.43 -20.79
C GLN A 52 -21.53 -7.91 -19.91
N ALA A 53 -21.53 -7.57 -18.62
CA ALA A 53 -22.63 -7.90 -17.72
C ALA A 53 -23.95 -7.20 -18.16
N LEU A 54 -23.88 -5.91 -18.49
CA LEU A 54 -25.03 -5.14 -18.99
C LEU A 54 -25.55 -5.72 -20.32
N GLN A 55 -24.66 -6.11 -21.23
CA GLN A 55 -25.05 -6.72 -22.51
C GLN A 55 -25.75 -8.07 -22.28
N THR A 56 -25.21 -8.92 -21.40
CA THR A 56 -25.83 -10.21 -21.04
C THR A 56 -27.25 -9.99 -20.46
N ASP A 57 -27.44 -9.00 -19.60
CA ASP A 57 -28.72 -8.67 -19.00
C ASP A 57 -29.72 -8.15 -20.02
N TYR A 58 -29.27 -7.29 -20.93
CA TYR A 58 -30.09 -6.79 -22.02
C TYR A 58 -30.57 -7.92 -22.93
N ASP A 59 -29.66 -8.77 -23.38
CA ASP A 59 -29.97 -9.89 -24.26
C ASP A 59 -30.93 -10.89 -23.60
N LEU A 60 -30.77 -11.16 -22.32
CA LEU A 60 -31.68 -12.01 -21.56
C LEU A 60 -33.08 -11.41 -21.45
N ASN A 61 -33.17 -10.08 -21.21
CA ASN A 61 -34.46 -9.40 -21.14
C ASN A 61 -35.17 -9.39 -22.51
N ARG A 62 -34.43 -9.19 -23.61
CA ARG A 62 -34.94 -9.28 -24.97
C ARG A 62 -35.47 -10.69 -25.27
N LEU A 63 -34.71 -11.70 -24.90
CA LEU A 63 -35.09 -13.09 -25.07
C LEU A 63 -36.37 -13.45 -24.30
N ARG A 64 -36.51 -12.98 -23.06
CA ARG A 64 -37.73 -13.17 -22.25
C ARG A 64 -38.97 -12.57 -22.92
N LYS A 65 -38.85 -11.35 -23.48
CA LYS A 65 -39.92 -10.69 -24.19
C LYS A 65 -40.30 -11.44 -25.49
N SER A 66 -39.30 -11.92 -26.24
CA SER A 66 -39.54 -12.71 -27.45
C SER A 66 -40.27 -14.01 -27.13
N PHE A 67 -39.83 -14.75 -26.10
CA PHE A 67 -40.50 -15.99 -25.71
C PHE A 67 -41.92 -15.77 -25.16
N ALA A 68 -42.15 -14.65 -24.49
CA ALA A 68 -43.49 -14.28 -24.03
C ALA A 68 -44.44 -14.03 -25.23
N LEU A 69 -43.96 -13.39 -26.30
CA LEU A 69 -44.72 -13.22 -27.57
C LEU A 69 -45.00 -14.57 -28.22
N ASP A 70 -44.03 -15.48 -28.30
CA ASP A 70 -44.19 -16.84 -28.85
C ASP A 70 -45.31 -17.61 -28.13
N LYS A 71 -45.38 -17.50 -26.80
CA LYS A 71 -46.48 -18.10 -25.99
C LYS A 71 -47.85 -17.49 -26.30
N GLU A 72 -47.92 -16.19 -26.53
CA GLU A 72 -49.17 -15.51 -26.86
C GLU A 72 -49.62 -15.88 -28.27
N GLU A 73 -48.70 -15.95 -29.22
CA GLU A 73 -48.98 -16.42 -30.61
C GLU A 73 -49.50 -17.86 -30.63
N TYR A 74 -48.97 -18.74 -29.75
CA TYR A 74 -49.49 -20.09 -29.60
C TYR A 74 -50.92 -20.08 -29.03
N ARG A 75 -51.20 -19.23 -28.01
CA ARG A 75 -52.55 -19.10 -27.45
C ARG A 75 -53.57 -18.63 -28.46
N MET A 76 -53.16 -17.75 -29.38
CA MET A 76 -53.99 -17.25 -30.49
C MET A 76 -54.12 -18.22 -31.66
N GLY A 77 -53.46 -19.39 -31.60
CA GLY A 77 -53.46 -20.40 -32.66
C GLY A 77 -52.59 -20.04 -33.86
N ILE A 78 -51.75 -19.00 -33.75
CA ILE A 78 -50.84 -18.59 -34.83
C ILE A 78 -49.63 -19.51 -34.94
N LYS A 79 -49.10 -19.99 -33.79
CA LYS A 79 -48.01 -20.96 -33.73
C LYS A 79 -48.50 -22.38 -33.39
N SER A 80 -47.88 -23.38 -33.96
CA SER A 80 -48.11 -24.79 -33.58
C SER A 80 -47.42 -25.14 -32.26
N LYS A 81 -47.87 -26.23 -31.64
CA LYS A 81 -47.24 -26.75 -30.42
C LYS A 81 -45.76 -27.09 -30.64
N ALA A 82 -45.41 -27.70 -31.74
CA ALA A 82 -44.04 -28.03 -32.08
C ALA A 82 -43.15 -26.79 -32.22
N GLN A 83 -43.67 -25.69 -32.79
CA GLN A 83 -42.94 -24.44 -32.89
C GLN A 83 -42.70 -23.81 -31.51
N LEU A 84 -43.68 -23.90 -30.59
CA LEU A 84 -43.55 -23.40 -29.24
C LEU A 84 -42.50 -24.22 -28.45
N GLU A 85 -42.51 -25.55 -28.57
CA GLU A 85 -41.51 -26.46 -27.94
C GLU A 85 -40.09 -26.11 -28.36
N VAL A 86 -39.84 -25.86 -29.64
CA VAL A 86 -38.55 -25.44 -30.17
C VAL A 86 -38.13 -24.08 -29.57
N SER A 87 -39.07 -23.10 -29.52
CA SER A 87 -38.78 -21.80 -28.91
C SER A 87 -38.50 -21.92 -27.40
N GLU A 88 -39.16 -22.85 -26.71
CA GLU A 88 -38.96 -23.12 -25.28
C GLU A 88 -37.57 -23.72 -25.02
N ASP A 89 -37.18 -24.70 -25.81
CA ASP A 89 -35.85 -25.33 -25.70
C ASP A 89 -34.73 -24.32 -25.98
N GLU A 90 -34.88 -23.49 -27.02
CA GLU A 90 -33.93 -22.40 -27.31
C GLU A 90 -33.87 -21.38 -26.15
N TYR A 91 -35.02 -20.97 -25.63
CA TYR A 91 -35.10 -20.08 -24.49
C TYR A 91 -34.37 -20.67 -23.27
N ASN A 92 -34.68 -21.91 -22.91
CA ASN A 92 -34.08 -22.59 -21.76
C ASN A 92 -32.58 -22.73 -21.90
N TYR A 93 -32.09 -23.07 -23.09
CA TYR A 93 -30.65 -23.15 -23.38
C TYR A 93 -29.96 -21.79 -23.19
N LYS A 94 -30.52 -20.73 -23.78
CA LYS A 94 -29.95 -19.38 -23.69
C LYS A 94 -29.98 -18.83 -22.28
N VAL A 95 -31.02 -19.11 -21.50
CA VAL A 95 -31.12 -18.72 -20.07
C VAL A 95 -30.00 -19.42 -19.26
N LYS A 96 -29.80 -20.73 -19.46
CA LYS A 96 -28.73 -21.47 -18.78
C LYS A 96 -27.34 -20.92 -19.14
N ASN A 97 -27.12 -20.64 -20.42
CA ASN A 97 -25.86 -20.05 -20.88
C ASN A 97 -25.61 -18.66 -20.30
N ALA A 98 -26.65 -17.79 -20.29
CA ALA A 98 -26.55 -16.46 -19.67
C ALA A 98 -26.26 -16.53 -18.15
N HIS A 99 -26.80 -17.54 -17.46
CA HIS A 99 -26.49 -17.79 -16.04
C HIS A 99 -25.01 -18.13 -15.84
N LEU A 100 -24.46 -19.05 -16.60
CA LEU A 100 -23.04 -19.42 -16.55
C LEU A 100 -22.13 -18.24 -16.89
N GLN A 101 -22.52 -17.44 -17.89
CA GLN A 101 -21.76 -16.25 -18.25
C GLN A 101 -21.76 -15.22 -17.12
N ARG A 102 -22.88 -14.99 -16.44
CA ARG A 102 -22.96 -14.11 -15.26
C ARG A 102 -22.07 -14.61 -14.12
N GLU A 103 -22.05 -15.91 -13.84
CA GLU A 103 -21.16 -16.49 -12.83
C GLU A 103 -19.69 -16.25 -13.18
N SER A 104 -19.31 -16.50 -14.44
CA SER A 104 -17.95 -16.20 -14.92
C SER A 104 -17.59 -14.72 -14.76
N LEU A 105 -18.48 -13.80 -15.16
CA LEU A 105 -18.25 -12.36 -15.01
C LEU A 105 -18.14 -11.93 -13.55
N ARG A 106 -18.92 -12.52 -12.66
CA ARG A 106 -18.80 -12.27 -11.19
C ARG A 106 -17.45 -12.73 -10.66
N HIS A 107 -17.02 -13.93 -11.05
CA HIS A 107 -15.72 -14.46 -10.66
C HIS A 107 -14.58 -13.56 -11.17
N ASP A 108 -14.61 -13.17 -12.46
CA ASP A 108 -13.60 -12.31 -13.05
C ASP A 108 -13.57 -10.91 -12.43
N SER A 109 -14.73 -10.38 -12.06
CA SER A 109 -14.84 -9.13 -11.32
C SER A 109 -14.20 -9.24 -9.93
N ALA A 110 -14.48 -10.32 -9.19
CA ALA A 110 -13.88 -10.56 -7.88
C ALA A 110 -12.35 -10.71 -7.98
N VAL A 111 -11.84 -11.45 -8.96
CA VAL A 111 -10.39 -11.56 -9.22
C VAL A 111 -9.78 -10.21 -9.56
N THR A 112 -10.48 -9.37 -10.33
CA THR A 112 -10.00 -8.02 -10.69
C THR A 112 -9.89 -7.12 -9.45
N VAL A 113 -10.85 -7.19 -8.52
CA VAL A 113 -10.79 -6.46 -7.24
C VAL A 113 -9.56 -6.89 -6.42
N ILE A 114 -9.35 -8.20 -6.27
CA ILE A 114 -8.18 -8.74 -5.55
C ILE A 114 -6.87 -8.25 -6.19
N ARG A 115 -6.78 -8.26 -7.53
CA ARG A 115 -5.59 -7.75 -8.24
C ARG A 115 -5.35 -6.27 -8.00
N LYS A 116 -6.39 -5.44 -7.99
CA LYS A 116 -6.29 -4.01 -7.63
C LYS A 116 -5.72 -3.82 -6.23
N ASP A 117 -6.19 -4.60 -5.26
CA ASP A 117 -5.70 -4.52 -3.88
C ASP A 117 -4.24 -4.99 -3.76
N LEU A 118 -3.84 -6.03 -4.49
CA LEU A 118 -2.44 -6.46 -4.53
C LEU A 118 -1.52 -5.37 -5.09
N ILE A 119 -1.90 -4.74 -6.21
CA ILE A 119 -1.14 -3.63 -6.82
C ILE A 119 -0.99 -2.48 -5.81
N ARG A 120 -2.08 -2.11 -5.12
CA ARG A 120 -2.06 -1.06 -4.11
C ARG A 120 -1.13 -1.38 -2.94
N ASN A 121 -1.19 -2.62 -2.44
CA ASN A 121 -0.35 -3.08 -1.34
C ASN A 121 1.14 -3.12 -1.73
N ASP A 122 1.45 -3.55 -2.95
CA ASP A 122 2.81 -3.57 -3.47
C ASP A 122 3.37 -2.15 -3.58
N ARG A 123 2.60 -1.22 -4.16
CA ARG A 123 2.97 0.19 -4.23
C ARG A 123 3.24 0.78 -2.84
N GLU A 124 2.39 0.47 -1.88
CA GLU A 124 2.55 0.98 -0.50
C GLU A 124 3.79 0.40 0.17
N ARG A 125 4.13 -0.88 -0.07
CA ARG A 125 5.36 -1.49 0.44
C ARG A 125 6.61 -0.81 -0.13
N GLU A 126 6.64 -0.55 -1.43
CA GLU A 126 7.78 0.12 -2.06
C GLU A 126 7.90 1.59 -1.62
N ARG A 127 6.78 2.29 -1.44
CA ARG A 127 6.75 3.63 -0.85
C ARG A 127 7.41 3.66 0.53
N LYS A 128 6.99 2.75 1.41
CA LYS A 128 7.56 2.64 2.77
C LYS A 128 9.04 2.27 2.77
N LYS A 129 9.50 1.52 1.77
CA LYS A 129 10.91 1.19 1.60
C LYS A 129 11.73 2.45 1.28
N TYR A 130 11.25 3.25 0.34
CA TYR A 130 11.86 4.54 0.00
C TYR A 130 11.82 5.53 1.18
N GLU A 131 10.69 5.66 1.87
CA GLU A 131 10.56 6.52 3.06
C GLU A 131 11.59 6.17 4.14
N ARG A 132 11.76 4.87 4.45
CA ARG A 132 12.79 4.41 5.41
C ARG A 132 14.22 4.71 4.93
N ALA A 133 14.46 4.72 3.63
CA ALA A 133 15.75 5.14 3.10
C ALA A 133 15.98 6.65 3.32
N CYS A 134 14.96 7.48 3.09
CA CYS A 134 15.02 8.91 3.36
C CYS A 134 15.20 9.23 4.85
N GLU A 135 14.59 8.47 5.76
CA GLU A 135 14.76 8.65 7.21
C GLU A 135 16.23 8.51 7.64
N ARG A 136 17.02 7.67 6.96
CA ARG A 136 18.46 7.52 7.22
C ARG A 136 19.24 8.82 6.98
N LEU A 137 18.81 9.67 6.06
CA LEU A 137 19.39 11.02 5.89
C LEU A 137 19.17 11.91 7.10
N GLY A 138 17.98 11.81 7.71
CA GLY A 138 17.68 12.53 8.93
C GLY A 138 18.63 12.19 10.09
N ASN A 139 19.14 10.96 10.12
CA ASN A 139 20.08 10.48 11.13
C ASN A 139 21.50 11.06 10.96
N LEU A 140 21.83 11.66 9.81
CA LEU A 140 23.09 12.39 9.63
C LEU A 140 23.12 13.70 10.42
N VAL A 141 21.97 14.22 10.81
CA VAL A 141 21.86 15.38 11.71
C VAL A 141 21.71 14.85 13.14
N VAL A 142 22.81 14.87 13.87
CA VAL A 142 22.83 14.43 15.28
C VAL A 142 22.20 15.50 16.15
N LYS A 143 21.08 15.17 16.78
CA LYS A 143 20.32 16.06 17.66
C LYS A 143 20.41 15.61 19.11
N ALA A 144 20.27 16.57 20.04
CA ALA A 144 20.22 16.29 21.46
C ALA A 144 18.94 15.49 21.82
N PRO A 145 19.05 14.26 22.34
CA PRO A 145 17.89 13.43 22.71
C PRO A 145 17.18 13.95 23.96
N VAL A 146 17.90 14.68 24.82
CA VAL A 146 17.40 15.27 26.06
C VAL A 146 17.98 16.67 26.26
N ALA A 147 17.30 17.51 27.05
CA ALA A 147 17.86 18.80 27.48
C ALA A 147 19.01 18.52 28.48
N GLY A 148 20.07 19.32 28.40
CA GLY A 148 21.21 19.15 29.30
C GLY A 148 22.41 19.99 28.90
N GLN A 149 23.51 19.79 29.59
CA GLN A 149 24.78 20.44 29.28
C GLN A 149 25.64 19.51 28.41
N LEU A 150 26.00 20.01 27.22
CA LEU A 150 27.01 19.29 26.37
C LEU A 150 28.35 19.36 27.08
N SER A 151 28.84 18.18 27.50
CA SER A 151 30.14 18.04 28.22
C SER A 151 31.29 18.19 27.24
N PHE A 152 31.30 17.37 26.22
CA PHE A 152 32.29 17.42 25.15
C PHE A 152 31.78 16.72 23.89
N VAL A 153 32.37 17.08 22.76
CA VAL A 153 32.23 16.42 21.47
C VAL A 153 33.55 15.69 21.21
N LYS A 154 33.47 14.37 21.01
CA LYS A 154 34.66 13.50 20.84
C LYS A 154 35.25 13.54 19.44
N VAL A 155 34.51 14.08 18.47
CA VAL A 155 34.86 14.06 17.05
C VAL A 155 35.27 15.45 16.56
N THR A 156 36.21 15.50 15.63
CA THR A 156 36.68 16.73 15.00
C THR A 156 36.13 16.82 13.55
N PRO A 157 35.96 18.03 12.99
CA PRO A 157 35.57 18.20 11.61
C PRO A 157 36.49 17.44 10.65
N GLY A 158 35.90 16.68 9.70
CA GLY A 158 36.64 15.83 8.76
C GLY A 158 37.02 14.44 9.28
N GLN A 159 36.72 14.11 10.52
CA GLN A 159 36.98 12.80 11.09
C GLN A 159 35.91 11.80 10.62
N GLN A 160 36.33 10.59 10.23
CA GLN A 160 35.46 9.48 9.94
C GLN A 160 34.95 8.85 11.24
N VAL A 161 33.64 8.63 11.33
CA VAL A 161 32.95 8.06 12.51
C VAL A 161 32.38 6.69 12.14
N ALA A 162 32.70 5.69 12.95
CA ALA A 162 32.16 4.35 12.78
C ALA A 162 30.76 4.21 13.42
N SER A 163 29.97 3.23 12.93
CA SER A 163 28.67 2.92 13.53
C SER A 163 28.83 2.45 14.98
N GLY A 164 28.07 3.06 15.90
CA GLY A 164 28.13 2.77 17.34
C GLY A 164 29.20 3.54 18.10
N GLU A 165 29.99 4.40 17.45
CA GLU A 165 30.96 5.25 18.11
C GLU A 165 30.29 6.38 18.89
N SER A 166 30.81 6.67 20.11
CA SER A 166 30.31 7.75 20.94
C SER A 166 30.79 9.11 20.40
N ILE A 167 29.85 9.94 19.96
CA ILE A 167 30.10 11.23 19.29
C ILE A 167 30.20 12.37 20.29
N ALA A 168 29.28 12.40 21.28
CA ALA A 168 29.18 13.47 22.27
C ALA A 168 28.58 12.93 23.57
N GLU A 169 28.74 13.69 24.65
CA GLU A 169 28.16 13.39 25.96
C GLU A 169 27.35 14.58 26.46
N ILE A 170 26.12 14.29 26.89
CA ILE A 170 25.20 15.28 27.49
C ILE A 170 24.98 14.92 28.94
N LYS A 171 25.22 15.86 29.84
CA LYS A 171 24.89 15.75 31.27
C LYS A 171 23.51 16.36 31.53
N VAL A 172 22.63 15.53 32.06
CA VAL A 172 21.29 15.94 32.50
C VAL A 172 21.46 16.64 33.89
N LEU A 173 21.00 17.88 34.01
CA LEU A 173 21.28 18.71 35.18
C LEU A 173 20.16 18.72 36.23
N ASP A 174 19.08 18.05 36.00
CA ASP A 174 17.87 17.99 36.81
C ASP A 174 17.78 16.77 37.75
N GLN A 175 18.72 15.83 37.64
CA GLN A 175 18.76 14.66 38.52
C GLN A 175 20.20 14.40 38.99
N TYR A 176 20.38 14.42 40.29
CA TYR A 176 21.66 14.15 40.92
C TYR A 176 21.57 12.93 41.81
N LYS A 177 22.58 12.03 41.75
CA LYS A 177 22.80 10.93 42.68
C LYS A 177 24.07 11.25 43.47
N VAL A 178 23.95 11.33 44.78
CA VAL A 178 25.12 11.47 45.66
C VAL A 178 25.46 10.07 46.15
N HIS A 179 26.66 9.60 45.84
CA HIS A 179 27.25 8.41 46.43
C HIS A 179 28.26 8.85 47.47
N THR A 180 28.04 8.45 48.71
CA THR A 180 28.99 8.65 49.79
C THR A 180 29.36 7.31 50.43
N SER A 181 30.62 7.15 50.80
CA SER A 181 31.09 5.99 51.56
C SER A 181 31.33 6.50 52.99
N LEU A 182 30.60 5.92 53.91
CA LEU A 182 30.83 6.17 55.35
C LEU A 182 31.74 5.03 55.88
N SER A 183 32.80 5.40 56.58
CA SER A 183 33.60 4.44 57.29
C SER A 183 32.81 3.85 58.45
N GLU A 184 32.91 2.55 58.70
CA GLU A 184 32.25 1.86 59.82
C GLU A 184 32.47 2.54 61.19
N TYR A 185 33.55 3.33 61.32
CA TYR A 185 33.87 4.08 62.52
C TYR A 185 32.82 5.16 62.92
N TYR A 186 31.96 5.57 61.99
CA TYR A 186 30.94 6.61 62.23
C TYR A 186 29.51 6.03 62.33
N ILE A 187 29.34 4.69 62.29
CA ILE A 187 28.01 4.05 62.33
C ILE A 187 27.53 3.84 63.76
N ASP A 188 28.44 3.87 64.78
CA ASP A 188 28.17 3.56 66.19
C ASP A 188 28.11 4.79 67.11
N ARG A 189 27.63 5.95 66.62
CA ARG A 189 27.35 7.14 67.47
C ARG A 189 26.01 7.76 67.19
#